data_15c34d7278ded375340082a83b8d9ece
#
_entry.id   15c34d7278ded375340082a83b8d9ece
#
_cell.length_a   1.000
_cell.length_b   1.000
_cell.length_c   1.000
_cell.angle_alpha   90.00
_cell.angle_beta   90.00
_cell.angle_gamma   90.00
#
_symmetry.space_group_name_H-M   'P 1'
#
loop_
_entity.id
_entity.type
_entity.pdbx_description
1 polymer ?
#
loop_
_entity_poly.entity_id
_entity_poly.type
_entity_poly.pdbx_seq_one_letter_code
_entity_poly.pdbx_strand_id
1 'polypeptide(L)'
;QINLLLYSVFRIGNATNNITWKSYEDITARPEVAWSIPFSLGDSHRGYRVLGTDSQYFEHFKYGDEQPLRFTDGESFSHPLHAVIGSEVARALEYQVGQEVVLSHGIGSTSFVNHDNLPFTITGVLATTGTPVDRTVHVSLQGIEAIHLGWQNGVQVSRLSPDRSDPGLSELEPTQITALLLGLESPMAVFGLQRAINNYPSEALSAILPGVALGELWQIIGTLENLLSVISILVLTASLLGLSTMLLSSLRERRRELALYRAIGARPSFILWLIELEAFAMVSIAALFGYFVVVAGVSLTX
;
A
#
# COMPACT_ATOMS: atom_id res chain seq x y z
N GLN A 1 -13.89 -7.92 1.70
CA GLN A 1 -13.80 -6.49 2.03
C GLN A 1 -12.36 -6.00 2.00
N ILE A 2 -11.43 -6.71 2.66
CA ILE A 2 -10.01 -6.33 2.73
C ILE A 2 -9.38 -6.20 1.33
N ASN A 3 -9.66 -7.13 0.41
CA ASN A 3 -9.10 -7.06 -0.94
C ASN A 3 -9.52 -5.77 -1.68
N LEU A 4 -10.78 -5.36 -1.54
CA LEU A 4 -11.26 -4.11 -2.15
C LEU A 4 -10.50 -2.90 -1.57
N LEU A 5 -10.31 -2.89 -0.25
CA LEU A 5 -9.53 -1.84 0.41
C LEU A 5 -8.07 -1.83 -0.10
N LEU A 6 -7.46 -3.01 -0.17
CA LEU A 6 -6.05 -3.12 -0.57
C LEU A 6 -5.82 -2.57 -1.98
N TYR A 7 -6.62 -2.96 -2.97
CA TYR A 7 -6.34 -2.47 -4.33
C TYR A 7 -6.86 -1.06 -4.59
N SER A 8 -8.00 -0.66 -4.00
CA SER A 8 -8.58 0.66 -4.30
C SER A 8 -7.89 1.80 -3.52
N VAL A 9 -7.48 1.55 -2.27
CA VAL A 9 -6.86 2.57 -1.42
C VAL A 9 -5.33 2.43 -1.39
N PHE A 10 -4.84 1.21 -1.13
CA PHE A 10 -3.40 0.97 -0.97
C PHE A 10 -2.68 0.65 -2.28
N ARG A 11 -3.41 0.46 -3.39
CA ARG A 11 -2.85 0.13 -4.72
C ARG A 11 -2.10 -1.21 -4.72
N ILE A 12 -2.51 -2.15 -3.86
CA ILE A 12 -1.89 -3.48 -3.71
C ILE A 12 -2.84 -4.54 -4.27
N GLY A 13 -2.34 -5.39 -5.16
CA GLY A 13 -3.14 -6.45 -5.79
C GLY A 13 -3.88 -5.96 -7.03
N ASN A 14 -4.83 -6.74 -7.52
CA ASN A 14 -5.58 -6.48 -8.74
C ASN A 14 -7.08 -6.55 -8.49
N ALA A 15 -7.83 -5.80 -9.26
CA ALA A 15 -9.28 -5.92 -9.28
C ALA A 15 -9.67 -7.29 -9.84
N THR A 16 -10.65 -7.92 -9.22
CA THR A 16 -11.17 -9.22 -9.67
C THR A 16 -12.37 -9.08 -10.62
N ASN A 17 -13.15 -8.02 -10.44
CA ASN A 17 -14.30 -7.71 -11.28
C ASN A 17 -14.34 -6.19 -11.52
N ASN A 18 -14.95 -5.81 -12.63
CA ASN A 18 -15.20 -4.42 -12.96
C ASN A 18 -16.68 -4.09 -12.74
N ILE A 19 -16.98 -2.82 -12.63
CA ILE A 19 -18.31 -2.24 -12.47
C ILE A 19 -18.67 -1.62 -13.82
N THR A 20 -19.81 -1.94 -14.39
CA THR A 20 -20.25 -1.33 -15.65
C THR A 20 -20.53 0.16 -15.44
N TRP A 21 -20.32 0.96 -16.48
CA TRP A 21 -20.59 2.40 -16.42
C TRP A 21 -22.05 2.69 -16.07
N LYS A 22 -22.96 1.89 -16.59
CA LYS A 22 -24.39 1.98 -16.25
C LYS A 22 -24.65 1.81 -14.75
N SER A 23 -24.00 0.82 -14.12
CA SER A 23 -24.14 0.61 -12.67
C SER A 23 -23.56 1.78 -11.87
N TYR A 24 -22.45 2.35 -12.35
CA TYR A 24 -21.86 3.57 -11.77
C TYR A 24 -22.88 4.72 -11.81
N GLU A 25 -23.49 4.96 -12.97
CA GLU A 25 -24.50 6.02 -13.13
C GLU A 25 -25.72 5.81 -12.22
N ASP A 26 -26.24 4.58 -12.18
CA ASP A 26 -27.39 4.22 -11.33
C ASP A 26 -27.10 4.46 -9.84
N ILE A 27 -25.85 4.21 -9.40
CA ILE A 27 -25.44 4.40 -8.01
C ILE A 27 -25.25 5.89 -7.71
N THR A 28 -24.56 6.61 -8.58
CA THR A 28 -24.22 8.02 -8.35
C THR A 28 -25.43 8.95 -8.50
N ALA A 29 -26.45 8.53 -9.25
CA ALA A 29 -27.71 9.28 -9.37
C ALA A 29 -28.58 9.25 -8.10
N ARG A 30 -28.21 8.48 -7.08
CA ARG A 30 -28.99 8.37 -5.85
C ARG A 30 -28.89 9.67 -5.03
N PRO A 31 -30.00 10.10 -4.40
CA PRO A 31 -30.00 11.36 -3.66
C PRO A 31 -29.12 11.39 -2.41
N GLU A 32 -28.70 10.22 -1.93
CA GLU A 32 -27.79 10.11 -0.78
C GLU A 32 -26.34 10.42 -1.14
N VAL A 33 -25.99 10.43 -2.44
CA VAL A 33 -24.61 10.62 -2.92
C VAL A 33 -24.35 12.09 -3.20
N ALA A 34 -23.37 12.66 -2.49
CA ALA A 34 -22.95 14.04 -2.65
C ALA A 34 -21.91 14.22 -3.77
N TRP A 35 -20.98 13.26 -3.85
CA TRP A 35 -19.93 13.22 -4.88
C TRP A 35 -19.45 11.79 -5.08
N SER A 36 -18.83 11.54 -6.21
CA SER A 36 -18.27 10.24 -6.53
C SER A 36 -16.94 10.40 -7.23
N ILE A 37 -16.02 9.46 -6.98
CA ILE A 37 -14.73 9.40 -7.67
C ILE A 37 -14.60 8.00 -8.27
N PRO A 38 -14.69 7.86 -9.59
CA PRO A 38 -14.48 6.56 -10.23
C PRO A 38 -12.99 6.23 -10.32
N PHE A 39 -12.66 4.95 -10.21
CA PHE A 39 -11.31 4.42 -10.31
C PHE A 39 -11.24 3.36 -11.40
N SER A 40 -10.34 3.53 -12.35
CA SER A 40 -9.95 2.50 -13.31
C SER A 40 -8.48 2.12 -13.04
N LEU A 41 -8.28 0.89 -12.62
CA LEU A 41 -6.97 0.34 -12.25
C LEU A 41 -6.69 -0.90 -13.11
N GLY A 42 -5.48 -1.03 -13.61
CA GLY A 42 -5.09 -2.18 -14.46
C GLY A 42 -3.83 -1.90 -15.24
N ASP A 43 -3.57 -0.65 -15.50
CA ASP A 43 -2.41 -0.19 -16.26
C ASP A 43 -1.26 0.21 -15.34
N SER A 44 -0.09 0.35 -15.96
CA SER A 44 1.13 0.77 -15.26
C SER A 44 1.99 1.65 -16.17
N HIS A 45 2.95 2.33 -15.55
CA HIS A 45 3.99 3.07 -16.24
C HIS A 45 5.32 2.81 -15.51
N ARG A 46 6.23 2.10 -16.17
CA ARG A 46 7.58 1.80 -15.62
C ARG A 46 7.54 1.25 -14.17
N GLY A 47 6.56 0.38 -13.89
CA GLY A 47 6.40 -0.24 -12.58
C GLY A 47 5.55 0.55 -11.60
N TYR A 48 5.15 1.77 -11.93
CA TYR A 48 4.21 2.58 -11.13
C TYR A 48 2.78 2.31 -11.57
N ARG A 49 1.87 2.28 -10.62
CA ARG A 49 0.44 2.10 -10.89
C ARG A 49 -0.12 3.29 -11.63
N VAL A 50 -1.02 3.02 -12.57
CA VAL A 50 -1.84 4.04 -13.21
C VAL A 50 -3.24 4.00 -12.60
N LEU A 51 -3.79 5.16 -12.35
CA LEU A 51 -5.17 5.35 -11.88
C LEU A 51 -5.92 6.21 -12.90
N GLY A 52 -6.85 5.60 -13.62
CA GLY A 52 -7.84 6.35 -14.39
C GLY A 52 -8.89 6.90 -13.43
N THR A 53 -9.16 8.21 -13.51
CA THR A 53 -10.11 8.87 -12.62
C THR A 53 -10.61 10.17 -13.28
N ASP A 54 -11.33 10.99 -12.54
CA ASP A 54 -11.82 12.30 -13.01
C ASP A 54 -11.25 13.44 -12.14
N SER A 55 -11.62 14.68 -12.46
CA SER A 55 -11.13 15.87 -11.72
C SER A 55 -11.61 15.90 -10.27
N GLN A 56 -12.74 15.27 -9.96
CA GLN A 56 -13.27 15.21 -8.60
C GLN A 56 -12.29 14.52 -7.64
N TYR A 57 -11.40 13.68 -8.16
CA TYR A 57 -10.34 13.05 -7.36
C TYR A 57 -9.49 14.11 -6.66
N PHE A 58 -9.08 15.16 -7.38
CA PHE A 58 -8.20 16.20 -6.82
C PHE A 58 -8.96 17.16 -5.89
N GLU A 59 -10.28 17.24 -6.04
CA GLU A 59 -11.13 18.11 -5.22
C GLU A 59 -11.56 17.44 -3.91
N HIS A 60 -11.94 16.18 -3.96
CA HIS A 60 -12.58 15.48 -2.84
C HIS A 60 -11.69 14.48 -2.13
N PHE A 61 -10.66 13.92 -2.80
CA PHE A 61 -9.79 12.94 -2.15
C PHE A 61 -8.94 13.62 -1.07
N LYS A 62 -9.00 13.04 0.14
CA LYS A 62 -8.22 13.53 1.29
C LYS A 62 -7.40 12.39 1.88
N TYR A 63 -6.25 12.74 2.48
CA TYR A 63 -5.35 11.79 3.11
C TYR A 63 -4.99 12.24 4.53
N GLY A 64 -4.46 11.33 5.34
CA GLY A 64 -4.07 11.62 6.72
C GLY A 64 -5.22 12.22 7.51
N ASP A 65 -4.98 13.34 8.16
CA ASP A 65 -6.00 14.08 8.92
C ASP A 65 -6.78 15.03 8.00
N GLU A 66 -7.48 14.46 7.03
CA GLU A 66 -8.32 15.16 6.04
C GLU A 66 -7.59 16.22 5.21
N GLN A 67 -6.29 16.00 4.94
CA GLN A 67 -5.51 16.91 4.11
C GLN A 67 -5.89 16.79 2.63
N PRO A 68 -6.20 17.92 1.95
CA PRO A 68 -6.49 17.87 0.51
C PRO A 68 -5.21 17.65 -0.30
N LEU A 69 -5.37 17.09 -1.49
CA LEU A 69 -4.26 17.00 -2.45
C LEU A 69 -3.84 18.40 -2.89
N ARG A 70 -2.53 18.60 -3.04
CA ARG A 70 -1.97 19.87 -3.51
C ARG A 70 -1.00 19.59 -4.65
N PHE A 71 -0.91 20.53 -5.56
CA PHE A 71 0.05 20.49 -6.65
C PHE A 71 1.34 21.19 -6.22
N THR A 72 2.48 20.59 -6.47
CA THR A 72 3.79 21.23 -6.35
C THR A 72 4.08 22.04 -7.62
N ASP A 73 3.62 21.51 -8.77
CA ASP A 73 3.83 22.14 -10.07
C ASP A 73 2.65 21.78 -10.97
N GLY A 74 2.24 22.71 -11.83
CA GLY A 74 1.16 22.49 -12.80
C GLY A 74 -0.23 22.43 -12.17
N GLU A 75 -1.15 21.73 -12.85
CA GLU A 75 -2.56 21.64 -12.48
C GLU A 75 -3.17 20.27 -12.85
N SER A 76 -4.44 20.06 -12.54
CA SER A 76 -5.15 18.84 -12.90
C SER A 76 -5.37 18.75 -14.41
N PHE A 77 -5.77 17.57 -14.89
CA PHE A 77 -5.98 17.37 -16.31
C PHE A 77 -7.24 18.11 -16.80
N SER A 78 -7.10 18.75 -17.97
CA SER A 78 -8.17 19.46 -18.69
C SER A 78 -8.41 18.85 -20.08
N HIS A 79 -7.70 17.77 -20.41
CA HIS A 79 -7.81 17.07 -21.69
C HIS A 79 -7.69 15.55 -21.44
N PRO A 80 -8.35 14.70 -22.24
CA PRO A 80 -8.28 13.26 -22.04
C PRO A 80 -6.86 12.67 -21.96
N LEU A 81 -5.91 13.18 -22.76
CA LEU A 81 -4.53 12.69 -22.76
C LEU A 81 -3.60 13.48 -21.84
N HIS A 82 -4.14 14.05 -20.76
CA HIS A 82 -3.33 14.66 -19.70
C HIS A 82 -3.10 13.68 -18.55
N ALA A 83 -1.97 13.85 -17.87
CA ALA A 83 -1.58 13.03 -16.72
C ALA A 83 -1.13 13.92 -15.56
N VAL A 84 -1.45 13.51 -14.35
CA VAL A 84 -0.92 14.09 -13.11
C VAL A 84 -0.12 13.00 -12.41
N ILE A 85 1.10 13.30 -11.99
CA ILE A 85 1.97 12.30 -11.37
C ILE A 85 2.22 12.58 -9.88
N GLY A 86 2.37 11.50 -9.12
CA GLY A 86 2.74 11.59 -7.71
C GLY A 86 4.19 12.02 -7.53
N SER A 87 4.51 12.58 -6.37
CA SER A 87 5.83 13.16 -6.07
C SER A 87 6.98 12.15 -6.21
N GLU A 88 6.77 10.88 -5.85
CA GLU A 88 7.80 9.86 -5.97
C GLU A 88 8.02 9.45 -7.44
N VAL A 89 6.96 9.38 -8.24
CA VAL A 89 7.06 9.13 -9.68
C VAL A 89 7.91 10.22 -10.34
N ALA A 90 7.58 11.50 -10.05
CA ALA A 90 8.31 12.65 -10.59
C ALA A 90 9.80 12.59 -10.23
N ARG A 91 10.11 12.34 -8.96
CA ARG A 91 11.47 12.29 -8.46
C ARG A 91 12.27 11.10 -9.02
N ALA A 92 11.67 9.90 -9.01
CA ALA A 92 12.37 8.67 -9.37
C ALA A 92 12.62 8.54 -10.88
N LEU A 93 11.70 9.09 -11.70
CA LEU A 93 11.82 9.05 -13.16
C LEU A 93 12.30 10.38 -13.76
N GLU A 94 12.60 11.36 -12.89
CA GLU A 94 13.08 12.71 -13.26
C GLU A 94 12.11 13.43 -14.20
N TYR A 95 10.80 13.27 -13.97
CA TYR A 95 9.76 13.84 -14.81
C TYR A 95 9.37 15.26 -14.40
N GLN A 96 9.03 16.06 -15.40
CA GLN A 96 8.59 17.46 -15.26
C GLN A 96 7.29 17.68 -16.05
N VAL A 97 6.56 18.72 -15.70
CA VAL A 97 5.37 19.16 -16.45
C VAL A 97 5.76 19.43 -17.92
N GLY A 98 4.92 18.97 -18.84
CA GLY A 98 5.12 19.06 -20.27
C GLY A 98 5.73 17.82 -20.93
N GLN A 99 6.28 16.89 -20.15
CA GLN A 99 6.84 15.64 -20.69
C GLN A 99 5.74 14.60 -20.94
N GLU A 100 6.06 13.59 -21.74
CA GLU A 100 5.12 12.54 -22.14
C GLU A 100 5.36 11.23 -21.39
N VAL A 101 4.27 10.55 -21.07
CA VAL A 101 4.28 9.22 -20.46
C VAL A 101 3.45 8.26 -21.33
N VAL A 102 3.97 7.07 -21.55
CA VAL A 102 3.29 5.99 -22.28
C VAL A 102 2.84 4.95 -21.28
N LEU A 103 1.57 4.57 -21.35
CA LEU A 103 1.00 3.55 -20.47
C LEU A 103 1.21 2.15 -21.06
N SER A 104 1.21 1.16 -20.18
CA SER A 104 1.35 -0.25 -20.57
C SER A 104 0.43 -1.12 -19.70
N HIS A 105 -0.02 -2.24 -20.29
CA HIS A 105 -0.88 -3.18 -19.57
C HIS A 105 -0.10 -4.02 -18.57
N GLY A 106 -0.71 -4.23 -17.41
CA GLY A 106 -0.20 -5.12 -16.40
C GLY A 106 0.78 -4.45 -15.44
N ILE A 107 1.19 -5.20 -14.43
CA ILE A 107 2.05 -4.72 -13.35
C ILE A 107 3.38 -5.47 -13.42
N GLY A 108 4.44 -4.75 -13.71
CA GLY A 108 5.79 -5.33 -13.72
C GLY A 108 6.68 -4.74 -14.81
N SER A 109 7.93 -5.12 -14.75
CA SER A 109 8.96 -4.69 -15.71
C SER A 109 8.83 -5.39 -17.07
N THR A 110 7.95 -6.39 -17.18
CA THR A 110 7.73 -7.17 -18.39
C THR A 110 6.31 -6.96 -18.93
N SER A 111 5.96 -5.69 -19.18
CA SER A 111 4.75 -5.41 -19.94
C SER A 111 4.98 -5.75 -21.42
N PHE A 112 4.11 -6.56 -21.99
CA PHE A 112 4.23 -7.00 -23.37
C PHE A 112 3.52 -6.09 -24.38
N VAL A 113 2.77 -5.11 -23.87
CA VAL A 113 1.95 -4.23 -24.72
C VAL A 113 2.05 -2.80 -24.22
N ASN A 114 2.64 -1.94 -25.04
CA ASN A 114 2.73 -0.51 -24.81
C ASN A 114 1.74 0.23 -25.71
N HIS A 115 1.16 1.30 -25.20
CA HIS A 115 0.28 2.19 -25.96
C HIS A 115 1.08 3.39 -26.50
N ASP A 116 2.13 3.10 -27.30
CA ASP A 116 3.03 4.14 -27.83
C ASP A 116 2.31 5.15 -28.75
N ASN A 117 1.11 4.78 -29.24
CA ASN A 117 0.35 5.59 -30.19
C ASN A 117 -0.34 6.82 -29.53
N LEU A 118 -0.60 6.75 -28.22
CA LEU A 118 -1.32 7.83 -27.50
C LEU A 118 -0.61 8.15 -26.18
N PRO A 119 0.52 8.86 -26.25
CA PRO A 119 1.19 9.29 -25.01
C PRO A 119 0.37 10.37 -24.29
N PHE A 120 0.44 10.34 -22.97
CA PHE A 120 -0.17 11.34 -22.09
C PHE A 120 0.84 12.45 -21.78
N THR A 121 0.38 13.69 -21.75
CA THR A 121 1.22 14.84 -21.34
C THR A 121 1.06 15.09 -19.86
N ILE A 122 2.17 15.17 -19.13
CA ILE A 122 2.17 15.52 -17.70
C ILE A 122 1.76 17.00 -17.56
N THR A 123 0.66 17.27 -16.88
CA THR A 123 0.17 18.62 -16.61
C THR A 123 0.34 19.03 -15.16
N GLY A 124 0.56 18.10 -14.26
CA GLY A 124 0.75 18.43 -12.86
C GLY A 124 1.54 17.39 -12.09
N VAL A 125 2.20 17.86 -11.03
CA VAL A 125 2.95 17.04 -10.07
C VAL A 125 2.36 17.29 -8.69
N LEU A 126 1.92 16.24 -8.01
CA LEU A 126 1.34 16.34 -6.66
C LEU A 126 2.45 16.51 -5.61
N ALA A 127 2.13 17.25 -4.56
CA ALA A 127 2.97 17.35 -3.37
C ALA A 127 3.04 16.00 -2.66
N THR A 128 4.13 15.78 -1.91
CA THR A 128 4.33 14.54 -1.17
C THR A 128 3.23 14.36 -0.11
N THR A 129 2.62 13.19 -0.12
CA THR A 129 1.53 12.84 0.80
C THR A 129 1.94 11.77 1.83
N GLY A 130 2.98 10.99 1.55
CA GLY A 130 3.36 9.82 2.35
C GLY A 130 2.41 8.64 2.15
N THR A 131 1.63 8.65 1.08
CA THR A 131 0.61 7.62 0.78
C THR A 131 0.88 7.01 -0.61
N PRO A 132 0.13 5.96 -1.02
CA PRO A 132 0.28 5.41 -2.37
C PRO A 132 0.05 6.42 -3.51
N VAL A 133 -0.58 7.56 -3.24
CA VAL A 133 -0.73 8.66 -4.21
C VAL A 133 0.64 9.08 -4.77
N ASP A 134 1.67 9.12 -3.91
CA ASP A 134 3.02 9.53 -4.31
C ASP A 134 3.62 8.63 -5.40
N ARG A 135 3.17 7.36 -5.47
CA ARG A 135 3.65 6.34 -6.40
C ARG A 135 2.67 6.05 -7.54
N THR A 136 1.72 6.96 -7.80
CA THR A 136 0.65 6.74 -8.78
C THR A 136 0.75 7.77 -9.92
N VAL A 137 0.49 7.31 -11.14
CA VAL A 137 0.24 8.16 -12.32
C VAL A 137 -1.27 8.25 -12.49
N HIS A 138 -1.82 9.46 -12.42
CA HIS A 138 -3.26 9.70 -12.55
C HIS A 138 -3.55 10.18 -13.97
N VAL A 139 -4.55 9.60 -14.63
CA VAL A 139 -4.97 9.96 -15.98
C VAL A 139 -6.49 10.02 -16.03
N SER A 140 -7.03 10.65 -17.07
CA SER A 140 -8.48 10.72 -17.23
C SER A 140 -9.07 9.35 -17.60
N LEU A 141 -10.33 9.10 -17.26
CA LEU A 141 -11.06 7.89 -17.68
C LEU A 141 -11.21 7.86 -19.21
N GLN A 142 -11.47 9.02 -19.82
CA GLN A 142 -11.56 9.12 -21.29
C GLN A 142 -10.24 8.71 -21.96
N GLY A 143 -9.10 9.09 -21.35
CA GLY A 143 -7.79 8.69 -21.84
C GLY A 143 -7.57 7.18 -21.75
N ILE A 144 -8.01 6.57 -20.65
CA ILE A 144 -7.97 5.10 -20.51
C ILE A 144 -8.82 4.45 -21.60
N GLU A 145 -10.04 4.95 -21.83
CA GLU A 145 -10.91 4.40 -22.88
C GLU A 145 -10.27 4.57 -24.27
N ALA A 146 -9.66 5.74 -24.53
CA ALA A 146 -9.01 6.04 -25.82
C ALA A 146 -7.88 5.06 -26.16
N ILE A 147 -7.02 4.74 -25.19
CA ILE A 147 -5.90 3.80 -25.44
C ILE A 147 -6.38 2.36 -25.62
N HIS A 148 -7.60 2.04 -25.15
CA HIS A 148 -8.19 0.72 -25.31
C HIS A 148 -9.07 0.58 -26.56
N LEU A 149 -9.35 1.67 -27.27
CA LEU A 149 -10.11 1.61 -28.54
C LEU A 149 -9.38 0.70 -29.54
N GLY A 150 -10.11 -0.26 -30.09
CA GLY A 150 -9.55 -1.22 -31.04
C GLY A 150 -8.79 -2.38 -30.42
N TRP A 151 -8.78 -2.49 -29.09
CA TRP A 151 -8.15 -3.62 -28.39
C TRP A 151 -9.22 -4.55 -27.83
N GLN A 152 -9.03 -5.86 -27.98
CA GLN A 152 -9.88 -6.89 -27.37
C GLN A 152 -9.00 -7.99 -26.75
N ASN A 153 -9.19 -8.26 -25.48
CA ASN A 153 -8.44 -9.28 -24.73
C ASN A 153 -6.92 -9.13 -24.85
N GLY A 154 -6.43 -7.87 -24.85
CA GLY A 154 -5.00 -7.57 -24.92
C GLY A 154 -4.38 -7.70 -26.31
N VAL A 155 -5.21 -7.82 -27.35
CA VAL A 155 -4.75 -7.89 -28.74
C VAL A 155 -5.38 -6.74 -29.54
N GLN A 156 -4.57 -6.07 -30.34
CA GLN A 156 -5.07 -5.01 -31.22
C GLN A 156 -5.83 -5.65 -32.39
N VAL A 157 -7.15 -5.48 -32.42
CA VAL A 157 -8.05 -6.06 -33.42
C VAL A 157 -8.32 -5.08 -34.56
N SER A 158 -8.14 -3.78 -34.33
CA SER A 158 -8.39 -2.73 -35.28
C SER A 158 -7.28 -1.68 -35.20
N ARG A 159 -6.88 -1.13 -36.36
CA ARG A 159 -5.94 0.00 -36.44
C ARG A 159 -6.62 1.35 -36.23
N LEU A 160 -7.83 1.34 -35.63
CA LEU A 160 -8.56 2.54 -35.25
C LEU A 160 -7.95 3.09 -33.95
N SER A 161 -6.75 3.64 -34.06
CA SER A 161 -6.22 4.49 -32.98
C SER A 161 -6.71 5.89 -33.30
N PRO A 162 -7.44 6.54 -32.39
CA PRO A 162 -7.83 7.92 -32.63
C PRO A 162 -6.60 8.81 -32.73
N ASP A 163 -6.71 9.89 -33.48
CA ASP A 163 -5.68 10.91 -33.52
C ASP A 163 -5.71 11.67 -32.19
N ARG A 164 -4.53 12.06 -31.69
CA ARG A 164 -4.38 12.85 -30.48
C ARG A 164 -5.19 14.16 -30.51
N SER A 165 -5.40 14.71 -31.68
CA SER A 165 -6.16 15.95 -31.90
C SER A 165 -7.66 15.72 -32.14
N ASP A 166 -8.15 14.49 -32.00
CA ASP A 166 -9.56 14.16 -32.25
C ASP A 166 -10.44 14.75 -31.14
N PRO A 167 -11.35 15.67 -31.47
CA PRO A 167 -12.27 16.23 -30.48
C PRO A 167 -13.18 15.17 -29.82
N GLY A 168 -13.41 14.06 -30.51
CA GLY A 168 -14.23 12.95 -30.00
C GLY A 168 -13.64 12.26 -28.77
N LEU A 169 -12.35 12.47 -28.47
CA LEU A 169 -11.72 11.89 -27.26
C LEU A 169 -12.41 12.34 -25.98
N SER A 170 -12.85 13.59 -25.94
CA SER A 170 -13.53 14.15 -24.77
C SER A 170 -14.96 13.63 -24.58
N GLU A 171 -15.54 13.08 -25.65
CA GLU A 171 -16.90 12.52 -25.64
C GLU A 171 -16.92 11.02 -25.37
N LEU A 172 -15.74 10.39 -25.22
CA LEU A 172 -15.67 8.97 -24.91
C LEU A 172 -16.23 8.68 -23.54
N GLU A 173 -17.25 7.85 -23.49
CA GLU A 173 -17.79 7.36 -22.22
C GLU A 173 -17.05 6.12 -21.81
N PRO A 174 -16.58 6.04 -20.55
CA PRO A 174 -15.98 4.81 -20.07
C PRO A 174 -16.97 3.65 -20.13
N THR A 175 -16.48 2.47 -20.47
CA THR A 175 -17.34 1.27 -20.50
C THR A 175 -17.46 0.64 -19.11
N GLN A 176 -16.41 0.74 -18.31
CA GLN A 176 -16.34 0.11 -16.99
C GLN A 176 -15.29 0.79 -16.10
N ILE A 177 -15.45 0.61 -14.80
CA ILE A 177 -14.49 1.05 -13.78
C ILE A 177 -14.18 -0.12 -12.83
N THR A 178 -13.10 -0.03 -12.07
CA THR A 178 -12.72 -1.10 -11.13
C THR A 178 -13.25 -0.87 -9.72
N ALA A 179 -13.45 0.39 -9.34
CA ALA A 179 -13.96 0.77 -8.03
C ALA A 179 -14.49 2.20 -8.08
N LEU A 180 -15.23 2.60 -7.05
CA LEU A 180 -15.61 4.00 -6.89
C LEU A 180 -15.57 4.38 -5.41
N LEU A 181 -15.23 5.63 -5.15
CA LEU A 181 -15.38 6.26 -3.85
C LEU A 181 -16.65 7.11 -3.86
N LEU A 182 -17.42 7.05 -2.79
CA LEU A 182 -18.66 7.83 -2.66
C LEU A 182 -18.60 8.70 -1.42
N GLY A 183 -18.85 9.97 -1.59
CA GLY A 183 -19.13 10.87 -0.49
C GLY A 183 -20.65 11.01 -0.33
N LEU A 184 -21.13 11.03 0.90
CA LEU A 184 -22.56 11.03 1.20
C LEU A 184 -22.99 12.39 1.78
N GLU A 185 -24.21 12.79 1.45
CA GLU A 185 -24.84 13.99 2.00
C GLU A 185 -25.00 13.90 3.53
N SER A 186 -25.16 12.69 4.05
CA SER A 186 -25.36 12.47 5.49
C SER A 186 -24.74 11.15 5.94
N PRO A 187 -24.03 11.14 7.08
CA PRO A 187 -23.54 9.89 7.66
C PRO A 187 -24.62 8.86 7.96
N MET A 188 -25.87 9.30 8.16
CA MET A 188 -27.00 8.40 8.46
C MET A 188 -27.37 7.52 7.26
N ALA A 189 -27.04 7.95 6.03
CA ALA A 189 -27.34 7.19 4.81
C ALA A 189 -26.40 6.01 4.58
N VAL A 190 -25.26 5.96 5.29
CA VAL A 190 -24.16 5.02 5.03
C VAL A 190 -24.62 3.56 4.97
N PHE A 191 -25.30 3.10 6.01
CA PHE A 191 -25.72 1.68 6.09
C PHE A 191 -26.84 1.36 5.11
N GLY A 192 -27.71 2.33 4.83
CA GLY A 192 -28.77 2.17 3.83
C GLY A 192 -28.20 2.02 2.44
N LEU A 193 -27.30 2.92 2.06
CA LEU A 193 -26.64 2.87 0.76
C LEU A 193 -25.76 1.62 0.62
N GLN A 194 -24.99 1.26 1.66
CA GLN A 194 -24.18 0.04 1.65
C GLN A 194 -25.03 -1.20 1.37
N ARG A 195 -26.18 -1.31 2.06
CA ARG A 195 -27.12 -2.44 1.84
C ARG A 195 -27.69 -2.42 0.42
N ALA A 196 -28.05 -1.24 -0.08
CA ALA A 196 -28.59 -1.09 -1.44
C ALA A 196 -27.58 -1.52 -2.51
N ILE A 197 -26.30 -1.15 -2.34
CA ILE A 197 -25.22 -1.55 -3.25
C ILE A 197 -24.94 -3.05 -3.15
N ASN A 198 -24.85 -3.58 -1.93
CA ASN A 198 -24.58 -5.02 -1.73
C ASN A 198 -25.70 -5.93 -2.25
N ASN A 199 -26.91 -5.40 -2.38
CA ASN A 199 -28.06 -6.10 -2.93
C ASN A 199 -28.45 -5.61 -4.33
N TYR A 200 -27.53 -4.95 -5.03
CA TYR A 200 -27.78 -4.39 -6.36
C TYR A 200 -28.12 -5.54 -7.33
N PRO A 201 -29.29 -5.49 -8.01
CA PRO A 201 -29.77 -6.66 -8.75
C PRO A 201 -29.07 -6.90 -10.09
N SER A 202 -28.53 -5.84 -10.71
CA SER A 202 -27.98 -5.94 -12.07
C SER A 202 -26.57 -6.48 -12.08
N GLU A 203 -25.83 -6.35 -10.96
CA GLU A 203 -24.40 -6.67 -10.91
C GLU A 203 -23.98 -7.01 -9.47
N ALA A 204 -23.08 -7.97 -9.31
CA ALA A 204 -22.60 -8.39 -7.99
C ALA A 204 -21.59 -7.36 -7.45
N LEU A 205 -22.09 -6.37 -6.72
CA LEU A 205 -21.28 -5.28 -6.15
C LEU A 205 -21.02 -5.49 -4.65
N SER A 206 -19.97 -4.87 -4.15
CA SER A 206 -19.62 -4.89 -2.73
C SER A 206 -19.21 -3.49 -2.28
N ALA A 207 -19.97 -2.95 -1.32
CA ALA A 207 -19.65 -1.67 -0.69
C ALA A 207 -19.02 -1.91 0.67
N ILE A 208 -17.90 -1.24 0.92
CA ILE A 208 -17.17 -1.30 2.19
C ILE A 208 -17.08 0.09 2.82
N LEU A 209 -16.94 0.10 4.14
CA LEU A 209 -16.60 1.30 4.90
C LEU A 209 -15.09 1.20 5.20
N PRO A 210 -14.25 2.10 4.66
CA PRO A 210 -12.79 1.97 4.82
C PRO A 210 -12.35 1.86 6.28
N GLY A 211 -12.96 2.64 7.18
CA GLY A 211 -12.65 2.60 8.61
C GLY A 211 -12.94 1.23 9.25
N VAL A 212 -14.04 0.59 8.87
CA VAL A 212 -14.39 -0.76 9.37
C VAL A 212 -13.42 -1.80 8.84
N ALA A 213 -13.14 -1.74 7.53
CA ALA A 213 -12.21 -2.68 6.88
C ALA A 213 -10.78 -2.55 7.45
N LEU A 214 -10.34 -1.31 7.76
CA LEU A 214 -9.07 -1.07 8.46
C LEU A 214 -9.10 -1.66 9.87
N GLY A 215 -10.20 -1.51 10.59
CA GLY A 215 -10.36 -2.12 11.92
C GLY A 215 -10.22 -3.64 11.87
N GLU A 216 -10.82 -4.30 10.89
CA GLU A 216 -10.69 -5.75 10.68
C GLU A 216 -9.21 -6.12 10.42
N LEU A 217 -8.52 -5.35 9.59
CA LEU A 217 -7.10 -5.56 9.30
C LEU A 217 -6.25 -5.43 10.56
N TRP A 218 -6.49 -4.39 11.38
CA TRP A 218 -5.78 -4.18 12.64
C TRP A 218 -6.02 -5.32 13.63
N GLN A 219 -7.22 -5.89 13.68
CA GLN A 219 -7.51 -7.05 14.55
C GLN A 219 -6.68 -8.28 14.14
N ILE A 220 -6.53 -8.51 12.85
CA ILE A 220 -5.70 -9.62 12.33
C ILE A 220 -4.24 -9.41 12.73
N ILE A 221 -3.72 -8.19 12.53
CA ILE A 221 -2.34 -7.82 12.90
C ILE A 221 -2.13 -7.98 14.40
N GLY A 222 -3.06 -7.49 15.22
CA GLY A 222 -3.01 -7.61 16.68
C GLY A 222 -2.97 -9.06 17.15
N THR A 223 -3.69 -9.96 16.48
CA THR A 223 -3.64 -11.39 16.80
C THR A 223 -2.24 -11.95 16.55
N LEU A 224 -1.61 -11.60 15.42
CA LEU A 224 -0.24 -12.02 15.10
C LEU A 224 0.75 -11.47 16.13
N GLU A 225 0.61 -10.20 16.51
CA GLU A 225 1.45 -9.56 17.51
C GLU A 225 1.37 -10.28 18.86
N ASN A 226 0.16 -10.64 19.29
CA ASN A 226 -0.04 -11.41 20.53
C ASN A 226 0.62 -12.79 20.47
N LEU A 227 0.49 -13.50 19.34
CA LEU A 227 1.15 -14.79 19.15
C LEU A 227 2.67 -14.65 19.22
N LEU A 228 3.24 -13.65 18.57
CA LEU A 228 4.68 -13.38 18.59
C LEU A 228 5.15 -13.03 20.02
N SER A 229 4.34 -12.29 20.78
CA SER A 229 4.63 -11.97 22.18
C SER A 229 4.70 -13.22 23.06
N VAL A 230 3.74 -14.14 22.90
CA VAL A 230 3.73 -15.41 23.65
C VAL A 230 4.99 -16.23 23.29
N ILE A 231 5.30 -16.36 22.01
CA ILE A 231 6.50 -17.07 21.56
C ILE A 231 7.77 -16.44 22.17
N SER A 232 7.84 -15.11 22.16
CA SER A 232 9.00 -14.38 22.73
C SER A 232 9.16 -14.66 24.21
N ILE A 233 8.07 -14.68 24.98
CA ILE A 233 8.09 -14.99 26.42
C ILE A 233 8.57 -16.44 26.66
N LEU A 234 8.11 -17.39 25.84
CA LEU A 234 8.53 -18.79 25.95
C LEU A 234 10.01 -18.94 25.63
N VAL A 235 10.51 -18.28 24.58
CA VAL A 235 11.94 -18.30 24.20
C VAL A 235 12.78 -17.66 25.30
N LEU A 236 12.35 -16.52 25.84
CA LEU A 236 13.04 -15.86 26.96
C LEU A 236 13.14 -16.79 28.17
N THR A 237 12.03 -17.43 28.54
CA THR A 237 12.00 -18.36 29.68
C THR A 237 12.94 -19.54 29.46
N ALA A 238 12.89 -20.15 28.29
CA ALA A 238 13.79 -21.26 27.94
C ALA A 238 15.26 -20.83 27.98
N SER A 239 15.57 -19.63 27.49
CA SER A 239 16.92 -19.06 27.49
C SER A 239 17.43 -18.82 28.91
N LEU A 240 16.57 -18.29 29.80
CA LEU A 240 16.94 -18.09 31.20
C LEU A 240 17.20 -19.41 31.92
N LEU A 241 16.39 -20.44 31.66
CA LEU A 241 16.62 -21.78 32.22
C LEU A 241 17.93 -22.38 31.71
N GLY A 242 18.20 -22.23 30.42
CA GLY A 242 19.43 -22.67 29.78
C GLY A 242 20.66 -21.98 30.39
N LEU A 243 20.61 -20.66 30.54
CA LEU A 243 21.68 -19.88 31.17
C LEU A 243 21.91 -20.35 32.62
N SER A 244 20.82 -20.55 33.37
CA SER A 244 20.88 -20.99 34.76
C SER A 244 21.55 -22.34 34.88
N THR A 245 21.18 -23.30 34.03
CA THR A 245 21.80 -24.64 34.02
C THR A 245 23.27 -24.60 33.65
N MET A 246 23.63 -23.75 32.65
CA MET A 246 25.01 -23.55 32.24
C MET A 246 25.87 -22.98 33.36
N LEU A 247 25.37 -21.93 34.05
CA LEU A 247 26.07 -21.32 35.18
C LEU A 247 26.25 -22.32 36.34
N LEU A 248 25.21 -23.10 36.67
CA LEU A 248 25.30 -24.13 37.71
C LEU A 248 26.33 -25.22 37.37
N SER A 249 26.42 -25.63 36.10
CA SER A 249 27.41 -26.60 35.63
C SER A 249 28.82 -26.00 35.75
N SER A 250 29.00 -24.78 35.29
CA SER A 250 30.30 -24.07 35.38
C SER A 250 30.78 -23.98 36.83
N LEU A 251 29.86 -23.62 37.75
CA LEU A 251 30.18 -23.55 39.18
C LEU A 251 30.61 -24.90 39.77
N ARG A 252 29.99 -25.98 39.33
CA ARG A 252 30.37 -27.35 39.76
C ARG A 252 31.78 -27.71 39.31
N GLU A 253 32.14 -27.39 38.07
CA GLU A 253 33.46 -27.65 37.50
C GLU A 253 34.55 -26.85 38.21
N ARG A 254 34.28 -25.61 38.61
CA ARG A 254 35.22 -24.66 39.24
C ARG A 254 35.23 -24.72 40.78
N ARG A 255 34.62 -25.73 41.41
CA ARG A 255 34.54 -25.83 42.86
C ARG A 255 35.90 -25.73 43.59
N ARG A 256 36.94 -26.33 43.01
CA ARG A 256 38.31 -26.29 43.58
C ARG A 256 38.90 -24.88 43.54
N GLU A 257 38.69 -24.16 42.46
CA GLU A 257 39.16 -22.76 42.29
C GLU A 257 38.45 -21.83 43.29
N LEU A 258 37.14 -22.02 43.40
CA LEU A 258 36.32 -21.21 44.35
C LEU A 258 36.73 -21.49 45.81
N ALA A 259 37.06 -22.75 46.17
CA ALA A 259 37.56 -23.12 47.46
C ALA A 259 38.91 -22.46 47.75
N LEU A 260 39.79 -22.39 46.72
CA LEU A 260 41.10 -21.71 46.85
C LEU A 260 40.94 -20.21 47.15
N TYR A 261 40.02 -19.54 46.40
CA TYR A 261 39.73 -18.12 46.67
C TYR A 261 39.25 -17.89 48.10
N ARG A 262 38.41 -18.80 48.64
CA ARG A 262 37.97 -18.75 50.02
C ARG A 262 39.12 -18.96 50.99
N ALA A 263 40.03 -19.90 50.71
CA ALA A 263 41.19 -20.19 51.55
C ALA A 263 42.14 -19.03 51.69
N ILE A 264 42.29 -18.18 50.64
CA ILE A 264 43.10 -16.97 50.66
C ILE A 264 42.36 -15.75 51.17
N GLY A 265 41.10 -15.92 51.66
CA GLY A 265 40.35 -14.86 52.33
C GLY A 265 39.36 -14.10 51.48
N ALA A 266 39.01 -14.54 50.32
CA ALA A 266 38.04 -13.87 49.48
C ALA A 266 36.62 -13.90 50.13
N ARG A 267 35.97 -12.74 50.17
CA ARG A 267 34.62 -12.58 50.75
C ARG A 267 33.60 -13.28 49.81
N PRO A 268 32.54 -13.89 50.38
CA PRO A 268 31.47 -14.49 49.53
C PRO A 268 30.86 -13.51 48.53
N SER A 269 30.74 -12.24 48.88
CA SER A 269 30.23 -11.22 47.93
C SER A 269 31.13 -11.03 46.73
N PHE A 270 32.43 -11.14 46.89
CA PHE A 270 33.39 -11.07 45.76
C PHE A 270 33.16 -12.21 44.76
N ILE A 271 32.93 -13.43 45.26
CA ILE A 271 32.68 -14.60 44.45
C ILE A 271 31.36 -14.44 43.71
N LEU A 272 30.30 -13.95 44.36
CA LEU A 272 29.01 -13.64 43.73
C LEU A 272 29.18 -12.63 42.61
N TRP A 273 29.88 -11.52 42.88
CA TRP A 273 30.14 -10.50 41.87
C TRP A 273 30.88 -11.04 40.66
N LEU A 274 31.83 -11.95 40.86
CA LEU A 274 32.57 -12.56 39.76
C LEU A 274 31.66 -13.40 38.85
N ILE A 275 30.76 -14.19 39.47
CA ILE A 275 29.77 -14.99 38.74
C ILE A 275 28.77 -14.12 37.98
N GLU A 276 28.28 -13.08 38.64
CA GLU A 276 27.33 -12.14 37.97
C GLU A 276 27.97 -11.39 36.80
N LEU A 277 29.25 -11.01 36.93
CA LEU A 277 29.98 -10.35 35.87
C LEU A 277 30.15 -11.28 34.66
N GLU A 278 30.46 -12.57 34.90
CA GLU A 278 30.56 -13.58 33.86
C GLU A 278 29.21 -13.76 33.14
N ALA A 279 28.13 -13.91 33.90
CA ALA A 279 26.77 -14.03 33.33
C ALA A 279 26.40 -12.78 32.53
N PHE A 280 26.68 -11.61 33.07
CA PHE A 280 26.39 -10.31 32.40
C PHE A 280 27.17 -10.19 31.10
N ALA A 281 28.45 -10.56 31.09
CA ALA A 281 29.28 -10.52 29.87
C ALA A 281 28.70 -11.44 28.78
N MET A 282 28.33 -12.68 29.16
CA MET A 282 27.72 -13.62 28.19
C MET A 282 26.40 -13.09 27.61
N VAL A 283 25.52 -12.59 28.47
CA VAL A 283 24.22 -12.03 28.04
C VAL A 283 24.44 -10.81 27.15
N SER A 284 25.41 -9.93 27.49
CA SER A 284 25.70 -8.73 26.69
C SER A 284 26.20 -9.08 25.28
N ILE A 285 27.12 -10.07 25.21
CA ILE A 285 27.65 -10.53 23.89
C ILE A 285 26.48 -11.12 23.07
N ALA A 286 25.67 -12.00 23.67
CA ALA A 286 24.53 -12.61 22.99
C ALA A 286 23.51 -11.55 22.53
N ALA A 287 23.21 -10.54 23.35
CA ALA A 287 22.30 -9.46 23.03
C ALA A 287 22.82 -8.61 21.86
N LEU A 288 24.12 -8.26 21.87
CA LEU A 288 24.76 -7.53 20.77
C LEU A 288 24.68 -8.33 19.48
N PHE A 289 24.99 -9.60 19.52
CA PHE A 289 24.92 -10.49 18.35
C PHE A 289 23.49 -10.55 17.82
N GLY A 290 22.50 -10.75 18.69
CA GLY A 290 21.09 -10.77 18.32
C GLY A 290 20.64 -9.47 17.69
N TYR A 291 21.07 -8.34 18.25
CA TYR A 291 20.78 -7.01 17.69
C TYR A 291 21.31 -6.88 16.27
N PHE A 292 22.58 -7.27 16.04
CA PHE A 292 23.17 -7.19 14.70
C PHE A 292 22.46 -8.11 13.69
N VAL A 293 22.03 -9.29 14.10
CA VAL A 293 21.28 -10.22 13.23
C VAL A 293 19.94 -9.58 12.82
N VAL A 294 19.22 -8.97 13.77
CA VAL A 294 17.95 -8.29 13.49
C VAL A 294 18.15 -7.12 12.54
N VAL A 295 19.14 -6.24 12.82
CA VAL A 295 19.42 -5.09 11.97
C VAL A 295 19.80 -5.52 10.55
N ALA A 296 20.65 -6.54 10.42
CA ALA A 296 21.03 -7.09 9.11
C ALA A 296 19.81 -7.69 8.38
N GLY A 297 18.96 -8.40 9.09
CA GLY A 297 17.73 -8.94 8.51
C GLY A 297 16.80 -7.85 7.98
N VAL A 298 16.58 -6.81 8.77
CA VAL A 298 15.73 -5.68 8.37
C VAL A 298 16.35 -4.93 7.18
N SER A 299 17.66 -4.72 7.16
CA SER A 299 18.33 -4.02 6.06
C SER A 299 18.31 -4.77 4.73
N LEU A 300 18.10 -6.08 4.76
CA LEU A 300 17.95 -6.88 3.53
C LEU A 300 16.51 -6.89 2.99
N THR A 301 15.59 -6.40 3.75
CA THR A 301 14.17 -6.35 3.38
C THR A 301 13.61 -4.96 3.06
N UNK A 302 14.45 -4.24 3.52
CA UNK A 302 14.09 -3.03 3.30
C UNK A 302 14.49 -2.58 2.11
#